data_383685e3d675f5392cbf592cce5548e2
#
_entry.id   383685e3d675f5392cbf592cce5548e2
#
_cell.length_a   1.000
_cell.length_b   1.000
_cell.length_c   1.000
_cell.angle_alpha   90.00
_cell.angle_beta   90.00
_cell.angle_gamma   90.00
#
_symmetry.space_group_name_H-M   'P 1'
#
loop_
_entity.id
_entity.type
_entity.pdbx_description
1 polymer ?
#
loop_
_entity_poly.entity_id
_entity_poly.type
_entity_poly.pdbx_seq_one_letter_code
_entity_poly.pdbx_strand_id
1 'polypeptide(L)'
;GRPVAVAGNIGPTMLQTLADAIDGDSLPQVWVLELSSFQLDEAKGFEPDAAAVLNLTEDHLDWHGSMENYAAAKARVWGREAVMVVNRDDPRVEALARSVQPADIPAKGTVRARAPKPAERQIVRFGLDAPQCPGDFGLVSENGMAWLVRALESDDSFPRKRVRAGVEVEAEELHIQRLMPADALRVRGRHNAANAMAALALATAIDCPLAPMLHGLREYAGEPHRVAHVATIEGVDAYDDSKGTNVGATVAALEGLGADRAPSRIVVILGGDGKGQDFTPLAEPVRRHARAVATLGRD
;
A
#
# COMPACT_ATOMS: atom_id res chain seq x y z
N GLY A 1 2.17 -3.32 -24.83
CA GLY A 1 2.50 -3.37 -23.42
C GLY A 1 3.25 -4.66 -23.09
N ARG A 2 3.85 -4.75 -21.92
CA ARG A 2 4.48 -6.00 -21.45
C ARG A 2 3.37 -7.01 -21.12
N PRO A 3 3.48 -8.30 -21.47
CA PRO A 3 2.59 -9.36 -20.96
C PRO A 3 2.68 -9.45 -19.44
N VAL A 4 1.53 -9.48 -18.78
CA VAL A 4 1.43 -9.49 -17.32
C VAL A 4 0.60 -10.69 -16.87
N ALA A 5 1.03 -11.39 -15.83
CA ALA A 5 0.22 -12.35 -15.11
C ALA A 5 -0.02 -11.89 -13.67
N VAL A 6 -1.23 -12.13 -13.19
CA VAL A 6 -1.64 -11.91 -11.79
C VAL A 6 -1.88 -13.26 -11.17
N ALA A 7 -1.25 -13.54 -10.03
CA ALA A 7 -1.37 -14.81 -9.34
C ALA A 7 -1.10 -14.67 -7.84
N GLY A 8 -1.31 -15.72 -7.10
CA GLY A 8 -0.91 -15.81 -5.70
C GLY A 8 -2.03 -16.29 -4.79
N ASN A 9 -2.14 -15.67 -3.62
CA ASN A 9 -3.11 -16.05 -2.60
C ASN A 9 -4.57 -15.78 -3.04
N ILE A 10 -4.80 -14.77 -3.86
CA ILE A 10 -6.14 -14.44 -4.39
C ILE A 10 -6.55 -15.31 -5.59
N GLY A 11 -5.67 -16.24 -6.04
CA GLY A 11 -5.93 -17.05 -7.22
C GLY A 11 -5.92 -16.25 -8.56
N PRO A 12 -5.63 -16.91 -9.67
CA PRO A 12 -5.16 -18.29 -9.71
C PRO A 12 -3.84 -18.50 -8.96
N THR A 13 -3.52 -19.77 -8.61
CA THR A 13 -2.26 -20.06 -7.92
C THR A 13 -1.05 -19.82 -8.83
N MET A 14 0.07 -19.47 -8.25
CA MET A 14 1.30 -19.18 -9.00
C MET A 14 1.72 -20.36 -9.89
N LEU A 15 1.69 -21.59 -9.36
CA LEU A 15 2.09 -22.77 -10.11
C LEU A 15 1.15 -23.10 -11.27
N GLN A 16 -0.17 -22.96 -11.07
CA GLN A 16 -1.13 -23.17 -12.16
C GLN A 16 -0.94 -22.13 -13.25
N THR A 17 -0.81 -20.84 -12.88
CA THR A 17 -0.59 -19.75 -13.83
C THR A 17 0.70 -19.97 -14.63
N LEU A 18 1.76 -20.43 -13.97
CA LEU A 18 3.03 -20.75 -14.65
C LEU A 18 2.88 -21.93 -15.61
N ALA A 19 2.21 -23.02 -15.18
CA ALA A 19 1.98 -24.19 -16.05
C ALA A 19 1.17 -23.79 -17.30
N ASP A 20 0.06 -23.07 -17.11
CA ASP A 20 -0.79 -22.61 -18.21
C ASP A 20 -0.02 -21.69 -19.19
N ALA A 21 0.87 -20.83 -18.67
CA ALA A 21 1.69 -19.93 -19.47
C ALA A 21 2.77 -20.70 -20.26
N ILE A 22 3.34 -21.78 -19.69
CA ILE A 22 4.31 -22.66 -20.39
C ILE A 22 3.59 -23.44 -21.50
N ASP A 23 2.44 -24.06 -21.18
CA ASP A 23 1.67 -24.85 -22.13
C ASP A 23 1.12 -24.00 -23.28
N GLY A 24 0.80 -22.74 -23.01
CA GLY A 24 0.32 -21.75 -23.98
C GLY A 24 1.42 -20.99 -24.73
N ASP A 25 2.71 -21.27 -24.50
CA ASP A 25 3.87 -20.51 -25.03
C ASP A 25 3.70 -18.98 -24.85
N SER A 26 3.20 -18.58 -23.67
CA SER A 26 2.81 -17.20 -23.35
C SER A 26 3.36 -16.70 -22.01
N LEU A 27 4.64 -16.98 -21.73
CA LEU A 27 5.26 -16.57 -20.47
C LEU A 27 5.17 -15.04 -20.28
N PRO A 28 4.67 -14.58 -19.12
CA PRO A 28 4.59 -13.16 -18.82
C PRO A 28 5.97 -12.55 -18.60
N GLN A 29 6.11 -11.27 -18.93
CA GLN A 29 7.30 -10.48 -18.62
C GLN A 29 7.22 -9.85 -17.22
N VAL A 30 6.02 -9.72 -16.68
CA VAL A 30 5.77 -9.15 -15.34
C VAL A 30 4.82 -10.07 -14.59
N TRP A 31 5.20 -10.42 -13.38
CA TRP A 31 4.36 -11.13 -12.43
C TRP A 31 3.88 -10.15 -11.35
N VAL A 32 2.58 -10.04 -11.17
CA VAL A 32 1.96 -9.33 -10.05
C VAL A 32 1.45 -10.37 -9.07
N LEU A 33 2.10 -10.44 -7.90
CA LEU A 33 1.82 -11.48 -6.91
C LEU A 33 1.19 -10.87 -5.65
N GLU A 34 0.07 -11.43 -5.22
CA GLU A 34 -0.47 -11.18 -3.89
C GLU A 34 -0.13 -12.36 -3.01
N LEU A 35 0.59 -12.11 -1.91
CA LEU A 35 1.14 -13.16 -1.05
C LEU A 35 0.61 -13.02 0.38
N SER A 36 0.11 -14.14 0.92
CA SER A 36 -0.28 -14.22 2.32
C SER A 36 0.92 -14.33 3.25
N SER A 37 0.71 -14.00 4.54
CA SER A 37 1.73 -14.21 5.57
C SER A 37 2.13 -15.67 5.72
N PHE A 38 1.21 -16.60 5.47
CA PHE A 38 1.47 -18.05 5.48
C PHE A 38 2.47 -18.46 4.39
N GLN A 39 2.25 -17.99 3.15
CA GLN A 39 3.15 -18.27 2.02
C GLN A 39 4.53 -17.67 2.26
N LEU A 40 4.57 -16.45 2.82
CA LEU A 40 5.81 -15.75 3.12
C LEU A 40 6.56 -16.38 4.30
N ASP A 41 5.87 -16.99 5.26
CA ASP A 41 6.49 -17.65 6.41
C ASP A 41 7.35 -18.85 5.99
N GLU A 42 6.90 -19.58 4.99
CA GLU A 42 7.63 -20.71 4.40
C GLU A 42 8.58 -20.32 3.26
N ALA A 43 8.50 -19.07 2.74
CA ALA A 43 9.28 -18.64 1.59
C ALA A 43 10.78 -18.53 1.91
N LYS A 44 11.60 -19.10 1.03
CA LYS A 44 13.06 -19.00 1.09
C LYS A 44 13.59 -18.45 -0.23
N GLY A 45 14.43 -17.41 -0.16
CA GLY A 45 15.08 -16.87 -1.36
C GLY A 45 14.12 -16.16 -2.33
N PHE A 46 13.01 -15.65 -1.84
CA PHE A 46 12.10 -14.82 -2.63
C PHE A 46 12.72 -13.42 -2.81
N GLU A 47 12.98 -13.05 -4.06
CA GLU A 47 13.65 -11.78 -4.41
C GLU A 47 12.85 -11.08 -5.53
N PRO A 48 11.85 -10.28 -5.21
CA PRO A 48 11.09 -9.52 -6.21
C PRO A 48 11.84 -8.24 -6.63
N ASP A 49 11.46 -7.65 -7.77
CA ASP A 49 12.00 -6.35 -8.19
C ASP A 49 11.48 -5.22 -7.27
N ALA A 50 10.22 -5.29 -6.88
CA ALA A 50 9.59 -4.37 -5.94
C ALA A 50 8.51 -5.08 -5.13
N ALA A 51 8.31 -4.67 -3.88
CA ALA A 51 7.25 -5.20 -3.05
C ALA A 51 6.71 -4.18 -2.05
N ALA A 52 5.44 -4.34 -1.67
CA ALA A 52 4.75 -3.48 -0.72
C ALA A 52 4.18 -4.26 0.46
N VAL A 53 4.27 -3.67 1.66
CA VAL A 53 3.41 -3.98 2.79
C VAL A 53 2.49 -2.78 2.99
N LEU A 54 1.19 -2.99 2.76
CA LEU A 54 0.22 -1.89 2.73
C LEU A 54 -0.18 -1.45 4.14
N ASN A 55 -0.35 -2.40 5.05
CA ASN A 55 -0.68 -2.17 6.46
C ASN A 55 -0.33 -3.40 7.32
N LEU A 56 -0.28 -3.19 8.63
CA LEU A 56 -0.08 -4.24 9.63
C LEU A 56 -1.17 -4.12 10.71
N THR A 57 -2.30 -4.77 10.46
CA THR A 57 -3.38 -4.95 11.43
C THR A 57 -3.36 -6.37 11.99
N GLU A 58 -3.85 -6.53 13.20
CA GLU A 58 -3.92 -7.84 13.86
C GLU A 58 -4.75 -8.82 13.04
N ASP A 59 -4.14 -9.94 12.65
CA ASP A 59 -4.78 -11.05 11.96
C ASP A 59 -3.89 -12.30 12.11
N HIS A 60 -4.48 -13.49 12.02
CA HIS A 60 -3.78 -14.78 12.00
C HIS A 60 -2.81 -15.02 13.19
N LEU A 61 -3.10 -14.46 14.38
CA LEU A 61 -2.26 -14.67 15.57
C LEU A 61 -2.35 -16.09 16.12
N ASP A 62 -3.41 -16.81 15.79
CA ASP A 62 -3.56 -18.24 16.02
C ASP A 62 -2.46 -19.07 15.33
N TRP A 63 -1.99 -18.63 14.18
CA TRP A 63 -0.87 -19.24 13.43
C TRP A 63 0.48 -18.70 13.84
N HIS A 64 0.65 -17.38 13.81
CA HIS A 64 1.95 -16.73 14.04
C HIS A 64 2.33 -16.61 15.51
N GLY A 65 1.38 -16.74 16.43
CA GLY A 65 1.59 -16.64 17.87
C GLY A 65 1.76 -15.20 18.39
N SER A 66 2.27 -14.27 17.58
CA SER A 66 2.42 -12.87 17.95
C SER A 66 2.42 -11.91 16.76
N MET A 67 2.17 -10.62 17.02
CA MET A 67 2.26 -9.57 15.99
C MET A 67 3.67 -9.42 15.42
N GLU A 68 4.70 -9.64 16.23
CA GLU A 68 6.10 -9.57 15.81
C GLU A 68 6.42 -10.66 14.78
N ASN A 69 5.98 -11.90 15.05
CA ASN A 69 6.16 -13.01 14.11
C ASN A 69 5.36 -12.81 12.82
N TYR A 70 4.11 -12.32 12.94
CA TYR A 70 3.28 -11.97 11.79
C TYR A 70 3.95 -10.89 10.92
N ALA A 71 4.43 -9.83 11.54
CA ALA A 71 5.16 -8.76 10.86
C ALA A 71 6.44 -9.26 10.20
N ALA A 72 7.22 -10.10 10.91
CA ALA A 72 8.44 -10.70 10.38
C ALA A 72 8.17 -11.62 9.16
N ALA A 73 7.08 -12.38 9.18
CA ALA A 73 6.66 -13.17 8.02
C ALA A 73 6.32 -12.26 6.83
N LYS A 74 5.53 -11.21 7.05
CA LYS A 74 5.19 -10.24 5.99
C LYS A 74 6.41 -9.51 5.44
N ALA A 75 7.39 -9.18 6.28
CA ALA A 75 8.61 -8.49 5.85
C ALA A 75 9.44 -9.28 4.82
N ARG A 76 9.30 -10.60 4.78
CA ARG A 76 9.99 -11.44 3.79
C ARG A 76 9.58 -11.12 2.35
N VAL A 77 8.42 -10.46 2.13
CA VAL A 77 8.00 -10.01 0.82
C VAL A 77 9.02 -9.08 0.15
N TRP A 78 9.78 -8.34 0.94
CA TRP A 78 10.78 -7.42 0.41
C TRP A 78 12.09 -8.09 -0.03
N GLY A 79 12.32 -9.40 0.23
CA GLY A 79 13.58 -10.05 -0.07
C GLY A 79 14.78 -9.25 0.47
N ARG A 80 15.90 -9.28 -0.23
CA ARG A 80 17.11 -8.55 0.14
C ARG A 80 17.37 -7.29 -0.68
N GLU A 81 16.95 -7.28 -1.95
CA GLU A 81 17.33 -6.24 -2.93
C GLU A 81 16.13 -5.47 -3.52
N ALA A 82 14.90 -5.92 -3.29
CA ALA A 82 13.71 -5.28 -3.84
C ALA A 82 13.60 -3.80 -3.46
N VAL A 83 13.02 -3.01 -4.36
CA VAL A 83 12.51 -1.68 -4.00
C VAL A 83 11.41 -1.86 -2.96
N MET A 84 11.59 -1.27 -1.78
CA MET A 84 10.61 -1.34 -0.71
C MET A 84 9.57 -0.25 -0.88
N VAL A 85 8.32 -0.63 -1.10
CA VAL A 85 7.17 0.30 -1.11
C VAL A 85 6.52 0.26 0.26
N VAL A 86 6.54 1.41 0.96
CA VAL A 86 6.25 1.51 2.39
C VAL A 86 5.12 2.50 2.63
N ASN A 87 4.10 2.08 3.36
CA ASN A 87 3.02 2.97 3.80
C ASN A 87 3.48 3.82 4.99
N ARG A 88 3.64 5.13 4.79
CA ARG A 88 4.09 6.05 5.84
C ARG A 88 2.98 6.41 6.84
N ASP A 89 1.69 6.14 6.49
CA ASP A 89 0.57 6.35 7.40
C ASP A 89 0.42 5.21 8.44
N ASP A 90 1.13 4.08 8.23
CA ASP A 90 1.15 2.98 9.18
C ASP A 90 2.49 2.92 9.93
N PRO A 91 2.53 3.35 11.22
CA PRO A 91 3.76 3.34 12.01
C PRO A 91 4.39 1.95 12.18
N ARG A 92 3.59 0.88 12.13
CA ARG A 92 4.09 -0.50 12.23
C ARG A 92 4.82 -0.91 10.96
N VAL A 93 4.30 -0.52 9.79
CA VAL A 93 4.97 -0.75 8.49
C VAL A 93 6.26 0.05 8.41
N GLU A 94 6.27 1.30 8.85
CA GLU A 94 7.48 2.13 8.93
C GLU A 94 8.53 1.53 9.88
N ALA A 95 8.11 1.05 11.05
CA ALA A 95 9.02 0.39 11.98
C ALA A 95 9.59 -0.91 11.41
N LEU A 96 8.75 -1.70 10.75
CA LEU A 96 9.15 -2.93 10.09
C LEU A 96 10.16 -2.67 8.97
N ALA A 97 9.90 -1.68 8.12
CA ALA A 97 10.81 -1.30 7.04
C ALA A 97 12.20 -0.90 7.57
N ARG A 98 12.26 -0.18 8.69
CA ARG A 98 13.52 0.17 9.34
C ARG A 98 14.25 -1.06 9.91
N SER A 99 13.54 -2.06 10.41
CA SER A 99 14.12 -3.26 11.02
C SER A 99 14.79 -4.20 10.00
N VAL A 100 14.36 -4.19 8.74
CA VAL A 100 14.89 -5.06 7.67
C VAL A 100 15.96 -4.38 6.82
N GLN A 101 16.30 -3.12 7.08
CA GLN A 101 17.45 -2.48 6.46
C GLN A 101 18.74 -3.05 7.04
N PRO A 102 19.83 -3.18 6.24
CA PRO A 102 21.13 -3.51 6.76
C PRO A 102 21.49 -2.46 7.84
N ALA A 103 21.71 -2.91 9.06
CA ALA A 103 22.19 -2.02 10.11
C ALA A 103 23.52 -1.39 9.61
N ASP A 104 23.66 -0.07 9.75
CA ASP A 104 24.94 0.61 9.62
C ASP A 104 25.88 0.01 10.69
N ILE A 105 26.64 -1.01 10.33
CA ILE A 105 27.66 -1.58 11.20
C ILE A 105 28.81 -0.58 11.17
N PRO A 106 29.07 0.15 12.26
CA PRO A 106 30.25 1.00 12.31
C PRO A 106 31.47 0.11 12.17
N ALA A 107 32.26 0.30 11.12
CA ALA A 107 33.48 -0.43 10.87
C ALA A 107 34.44 -0.18 12.06
N LYS A 108 34.43 -1.08 13.04
CA LYS A 108 35.51 -1.14 14.08
C LYS A 108 36.79 -1.55 13.40
N GLY A 109 37.67 -0.58 13.28
CA GLY A 109 39.06 -0.55 12.92
C GLY A 109 39.73 -1.86 12.49
N THR A 110 40.03 -1.96 11.21
CA THR A 110 41.38 -2.35 10.71
C THR A 110 41.44 -1.98 9.24
N VAL A 111 42.52 -1.30 8.85
CA VAL A 111 42.79 -0.89 7.47
C VAL A 111 42.92 -2.14 6.60
N ARG A 112 41.85 -2.55 5.95
CA ARG A 112 41.86 -3.48 4.80
C ARG A 112 40.92 -2.99 3.76
N ALA A 113 41.32 -3.16 2.50
CA ALA A 113 40.72 -2.68 1.28
C ALA A 113 39.21 -2.43 1.37
N ARG A 114 38.83 -1.19 1.02
CA ARG A 114 37.48 -0.66 1.03
C ARG A 114 36.55 -1.62 0.27
N ALA A 115 35.89 -2.52 0.98
CA ALA A 115 34.77 -3.27 0.40
C ALA A 115 33.77 -2.23 -0.16
N PRO A 116 33.20 -2.43 -1.35
CA PRO A 116 32.18 -1.53 -1.87
C PRO A 116 31.08 -1.41 -0.80
N LYS A 117 30.71 -0.16 -0.48
CA LYS A 117 29.58 0.13 0.42
C LYS A 117 28.38 -0.65 -0.12
N PRO A 118 27.66 -1.45 0.68
CA PRO A 118 26.45 -2.09 0.20
C PRO A 118 25.56 -1.03 -0.44
N ALA A 119 25.02 -1.30 -1.64
CA ALA A 119 24.12 -0.37 -2.28
C ALA A 119 22.97 -0.07 -1.31
N GLU A 120 22.73 1.20 -1.05
CA GLU A 120 21.66 1.62 -0.16
C GLU A 120 20.34 1.16 -0.78
N ARG A 121 19.54 0.43 -0.01
CA ARG A 121 18.30 -0.16 -0.51
C ARG A 121 17.31 0.95 -0.84
N GLN A 122 16.73 0.92 -2.02
CA GLN A 122 15.76 1.92 -2.44
C GLN A 122 14.45 1.74 -1.67
N ILE A 123 13.97 2.84 -1.07
CA ILE A 123 12.67 2.91 -0.40
C ILE A 123 11.85 4.00 -1.07
N VAL A 124 10.62 3.65 -1.41
CA VAL A 124 9.60 4.56 -1.93
C VAL A 124 8.44 4.56 -0.95
N ARG A 125 8.11 5.70 -0.39
CA ARG A 125 7.00 5.83 0.54
C ARG A 125 5.75 6.36 -0.14
N PHE A 126 4.60 5.96 0.39
CA PHE A 126 3.33 6.56 0.02
C PHE A 126 2.52 6.88 1.28
N GLY A 127 1.64 7.88 1.19
CA GLY A 127 0.78 8.29 2.31
C GLY A 127 -0.28 9.28 1.89
N LEU A 128 -1.21 9.59 2.79
CA LEU A 128 -2.34 10.50 2.57
C LEU A 128 -2.03 11.96 2.89
N ASP A 129 -0.76 12.27 3.08
CA ASP A 129 -0.19 13.61 3.23
C ASP A 129 0.77 13.93 2.07
N ALA A 130 1.38 15.10 2.08
CA ALA A 130 2.37 15.48 1.09
C ALA A 130 3.62 14.57 1.17
N PRO A 131 4.22 14.20 0.02
CA PRO A 131 5.44 13.40 0.01
C PRO A 131 6.61 14.15 0.64
N GLN A 132 7.52 13.43 1.29
CA GLN A 132 8.58 14.00 2.11
C GLN A 132 9.99 13.82 1.53
N CYS A 133 10.16 12.86 0.61
CA CYS A 133 11.43 12.57 -0.04
C CYS A 133 11.24 12.42 -1.56
N PRO A 134 12.30 12.65 -2.36
CA PRO A 134 12.25 12.35 -3.79
C PRO A 134 11.87 10.90 -4.05
N GLY A 135 10.98 10.68 -5.02
CA GLY A 135 10.45 9.36 -5.35
C GLY A 135 9.18 8.97 -4.59
N ASP A 136 8.90 9.61 -3.45
CA ASP A 136 7.71 9.35 -2.65
C ASP A 136 6.41 9.80 -3.34
N PHE A 137 5.33 9.10 -3.02
CA PHE A 137 3.97 9.44 -3.44
C PHE A 137 3.16 10.00 -2.27
N GLY A 138 2.23 10.88 -2.58
CA GLY A 138 1.40 11.52 -1.55
C GLY A 138 0.11 12.09 -2.09
N LEU A 139 -0.65 12.68 -1.17
CA LEU A 139 -1.90 13.36 -1.46
C LEU A 139 -1.77 14.84 -1.05
N VAL A 140 -2.10 15.75 -1.97
CA VAL A 140 -2.08 17.18 -1.72
C VAL A 140 -3.43 17.79 -2.09
N SER A 141 -3.98 18.63 -1.23
CA SER A 141 -5.23 19.34 -1.49
C SER A 141 -4.94 20.75 -1.97
N GLU A 142 -5.41 21.07 -3.19
CA GLU A 142 -5.32 22.40 -3.76
C GLU A 142 -6.70 22.87 -4.24
N ASN A 143 -7.13 24.03 -3.83
CA ASN A 143 -8.44 24.61 -4.18
C ASN A 143 -9.62 23.66 -3.94
N GLY A 144 -9.57 22.90 -2.85
CA GLY A 144 -10.61 21.94 -2.49
C GLY A 144 -10.59 20.60 -3.26
N MET A 145 -9.61 20.40 -4.15
CA MET A 145 -9.42 19.16 -4.91
C MET A 145 -8.19 18.42 -4.39
N ALA A 146 -8.36 17.13 -4.08
CA ALA A 146 -7.26 16.26 -3.68
C ALA A 146 -6.56 15.68 -4.92
N TRP A 147 -5.23 15.77 -4.95
CA TRP A 147 -4.38 15.29 -6.03
C TRP A 147 -3.45 14.19 -5.56
N LEU A 148 -3.39 13.09 -6.31
CA LEU A 148 -2.28 12.14 -6.23
C LEU A 148 -1.05 12.84 -6.81
N VAL A 149 0.03 12.84 -6.05
CA VAL A 149 1.28 13.52 -6.41
C VAL A 149 2.49 12.61 -6.22
N ARG A 150 3.59 12.96 -6.89
CA ARG A 150 4.91 12.37 -6.68
C ARG A 150 5.92 13.48 -6.43
N ALA A 151 6.82 13.27 -5.47
CA ALA A 151 7.99 14.13 -5.32
C ALA A 151 9.08 13.71 -6.30
N LEU A 152 9.69 14.68 -6.95
CA LEU A 152 10.85 14.51 -7.81
C LEU A 152 12.03 15.23 -7.18
N GLU A 153 13.24 14.81 -7.52
CA GLU A 153 14.44 15.59 -7.23
C GLU A 153 14.32 16.97 -7.89
N SER A 154 14.70 18.00 -7.19
CA SER A 154 14.82 19.33 -7.81
C SER A 154 15.90 19.26 -8.88
N ASP A 155 15.59 19.81 -10.05
CA ASP A 155 16.49 19.80 -11.21
C ASP A 155 17.80 20.51 -10.85
N ASP A 156 18.92 19.78 -10.86
CA ASP A 156 20.27 20.28 -10.56
C ASP A 156 20.79 21.33 -11.59
N SER A 157 19.98 21.68 -12.59
CA SER A 157 20.30 22.72 -13.58
C SER A 157 20.31 24.15 -13.01
N PHE A 158 19.78 24.36 -11.80
CA PHE A 158 19.96 25.63 -11.09
C PHE A 158 21.15 25.56 -10.13
N PRO A 159 22.14 26.49 -10.23
CA PRO A 159 23.34 26.43 -9.42
C PRO A 159 22.99 26.51 -7.94
N ARG A 160 23.28 25.43 -7.20
CA ARG A 160 23.16 25.42 -5.73
C ARG A 160 23.96 26.58 -5.16
N LYS A 161 23.31 27.52 -4.44
CA LYS A 161 24.02 28.52 -3.66
C LYS A 161 24.90 27.78 -2.65
N ARG A 162 26.22 27.92 -2.75
CA ARG A 162 27.18 27.37 -1.80
C ARG A 162 26.83 27.87 -0.39
N VAL A 163 26.29 26.98 0.43
CA VAL A 163 26.02 27.27 1.85
C VAL A 163 27.37 27.37 2.57
N ARG A 164 27.65 28.51 3.20
CA ARG A 164 28.77 28.68 4.12
C ARG A 164 28.51 27.83 5.36
N ALA A 165 29.54 27.14 5.87
CA ALA A 165 29.48 26.33 7.07
C ALA A 165 28.85 27.14 8.24
N GLY A 166 27.72 26.63 8.81
CA GLY A 166 27.05 27.22 9.97
C GLY A 166 25.60 27.66 9.78
N VAL A 167 25.00 27.46 8.59
CA VAL A 167 23.57 27.74 8.35
C VAL A 167 22.81 26.41 8.33
N GLU A 168 21.66 26.36 9.02
CA GLU A 168 20.71 25.24 8.96
C GLU A 168 20.45 24.88 7.49
N VAL A 169 20.51 23.58 7.20
CA VAL A 169 20.21 23.05 5.85
C VAL A 169 18.74 23.33 5.62
N GLU A 170 18.42 24.33 4.80
CA GLU A 170 17.05 24.47 4.26
C GLU A 170 16.68 23.12 3.61
N ALA A 171 15.52 22.59 3.99
CA ALA A 171 14.97 21.37 3.40
C ALA A 171 14.99 21.55 1.86
N GLU A 172 15.56 20.57 1.15
CA GLU A 172 15.58 20.59 -0.32
C GLU A 172 14.15 20.81 -0.80
N GLU A 173 13.92 21.88 -1.59
CA GLU A 173 12.59 22.12 -2.18
C GLU A 173 12.26 20.95 -3.11
N LEU A 174 11.33 20.10 -2.65
CA LEU A 174 10.82 19.00 -3.45
C LEU A 174 9.98 19.54 -4.61
N HIS A 175 10.28 19.10 -5.82
CA HIS A 175 9.41 19.35 -6.95
C HIS A 175 8.20 18.40 -6.91
N ILE A 176 7.01 18.93 -6.65
CA ILE A 176 5.77 18.14 -6.55
C ILE A 176 5.12 18.04 -7.92
N GLN A 177 5.20 16.84 -8.51
CA GLN A 177 4.51 16.51 -9.75
C GLN A 177 3.07 16.06 -9.45
N ARG A 178 2.08 16.79 -9.97
CA ARG A 178 0.67 16.36 -9.94
C ARG A 178 0.44 15.26 -10.97
N LEU A 179 -0.17 14.17 -10.56
CA LEU A 179 -0.43 12.99 -11.39
C LEU A 179 -1.87 12.94 -11.89
N MET A 180 -2.83 12.93 -10.97
CA MET A 180 -4.25 12.95 -11.29
C MET A 180 -5.09 13.37 -10.08
N PRO A 181 -6.29 13.92 -10.26
CA PRO A 181 -7.22 14.13 -9.16
C PRO A 181 -7.63 12.80 -8.52
N ALA A 182 -7.75 12.77 -7.18
CA ALA A 182 -8.15 11.56 -6.46
C ALA A 182 -9.59 11.14 -6.79
N ASP A 183 -10.47 12.08 -7.10
CA ASP A 183 -11.86 11.84 -7.52
C ASP A 183 -11.99 11.27 -8.93
N ALA A 184 -10.92 11.29 -9.74
CA ALA A 184 -10.86 10.60 -11.02
C ALA A 184 -10.71 9.06 -10.88
N LEU A 185 -10.41 8.56 -9.67
CA LEU A 185 -10.49 7.13 -9.36
C LEU A 185 -11.96 6.69 -9.31
N ARG A 186 -12.29 5.57 -9.95
CA ARG A 186 -13.65 4.98 -9.83
C ARG A 186 -13.86 4.36 -8.45
N VAL A 187 -12.82 3.79 -7.87
CA VAL A 187 -12.84 3.28 -6.49
C VAL A 187 -12.78 4.44 -5.50
N ARG A 188 -13.69 4.45 -4.53
CA ARG A 188 -13.87 5.56 -3.59
C ARG A 188 -13.13 5.33 -2.29
N GLY A 189 -12.89 6.41 -1.56
CA GLY A 189 -12.29 6.42 -0.24
C GLY A 189 -10.79 6.69 -0.25
N ARG A 190 -10.34 7.36 0.82
CA ARG A 190 -8.93 7.73 0.99
C ARG A 190 -7.99 6.52 0.99
N HIS A 191 -8.44 5.39 1.55
CA HIS A 191 -7.67 4.14 1.52
C HIS A 191 -7.41 3.64 0.10
N ASN A 192 -8.35 3.84 -0.84
CA ASN A 192 -8.14 3.49 -2.24
C ASN A 192 -7.20 4.49 -2.96
N ALA A 193 -7.18 5.75 -2.55
CA ALA A 193 -6.15 6.68 -3.00
C ALA A 193 -4.74 6.22 -2.55
N ALA A 194 -4.59 5.75 -1.30
CA ALA A 194 -3.35 5.15 -0.81
C ALA A 194 -2.97 3.89 -1.59
N ASN A 195 -3.92 2.98 -1.85
CA ASN A 195 -3.70 1.79 -2.66
C ASN A 195 -3.27 2.13 -4.10
N ALA A 196 -3.87 3.16 -4.72
CA ALA A 196 -3.48 3.64 -6.04
C ALA A 196 -2.03 4.17 -6.05
N MET A 197 -1.63 4.90 -5.02
CA MET A 197 -0.24 5.38 -4.87
C MET A 197 0.74 4.23 -4.67
N ALA A 198 0.38 3.20 -3.90
CA ALA A 198 1.19 1.98 -3.76
C ALA A 198 1.36 1.25 -5.10
N ALA A 199 0.28 1.14 -5.89
CA ALA A 199 0.34 0.54 -7.22
C ALA A 199 1.23 1.35 -8.18
N LEU A 200 1.14 2.68 -8.15
CA LEU A 200 2.04 3.56 -8.91
C LEU A 200 3.50 3.40 -8.49
N ALA A 201 3.76 3.31 -7.19
CA ALA A 201 5.11 3.11 -6.67
C ALA A 201 5.72 1.78 -7.13
N LEU A 202 4.97 0.67 -7.01
CA LEU A 202 5.39 -0.65 -7.48
C LEU A 202 5.66 -0.66 -8.99
N ALA A 203 4.74 -0.13 -9.79
CA ALA A 203 4.88 -0.13 -11.24
C ALA A 203 6.01 0.82 -11.72
N THR A 204 6.24 1.94 -11.01
CA THR A 204 7.37 2.84 -11.29
C THR A 204 8.71 2.15 -11.01
N ALA A 205 8.78 1.33 -9.96
CA ALA A 205 10.01 0.62 -9.59
C ALA A 205 10.49 -0.38 -10.67
N ILE A 206 9.60 -0.79 -11.57
CA ILE A 206 9.90 -1.64 -12.73
C ILE A 206 9.84 -0.89 -14.07
N ASP A 207 10.02 0.43 -14.03
CA ASP A 207 10.06 1.32 -15.20
C ASP A 207 8.81 1.28 -16.09
N CYS A 208 7.61 1.12 -15.48
CA CYS A 208 6.37 1.29 -16.21
C CYS A 208 6.13 2.77 -16.55
N PRO A 209 5.75 3.09 -17.80
CA PRO A 209 5.45 4.47 -18.19
C PRO A 209 4.26 5.04 -17.43
N LEU A 210 4.37 6.29 -16.96
CA LEU A 210 3.37 6.92 -16.09
C LEU A 210 1.97 7.04 -16.75
N ALA A 211 1.90 7.45 -18.01
CA ALA A 211 0.62 7.73 -18.66
C ALA A 211 -0.28 6.48 -18.77
N PRO A 212 0.18 5.29 -19.19
CA PRO A 212 -0.60 4.06 -19.12
C PRO A 212 -1.03 3.67 -17.70
N MET A 213 -0.19 3.90 -16.70
CA MET A 213 -0.54 3.61 -15.31
C MET A 213 -1.71 4.47 -14.82
N LEU A 214 -1.65 5.79 -15.09
CA LEU A 214 -2.73 6.71 -14.74
C LEU A 214 -4.04 6.41 -15.50
N HIS A 215 -3.93 5.97 -16.75
CA HIS A 215 -5.09 5.50 -17.51
C HIS A 215 -5.69 4.26 -16.87
N GLY A 216 -4.88 3.25 -16.53
CA GLY A 216 -5.33 2.04 -15.85
C GLY A 216 -6.04 2.31 -14.53
N LEU A 217 -5.52 3.24 -13.72
CA LEU A 217 -6.16 3.65 -12.46
C LEU A 217 -7.53 4.29 -12.65
N ARG A 218 -7.73 5.07 -13.73
CA ARG A 218 -9.03 5.67 -14.07
C ARG A 218 -10.05 4.64 -14.52
N GLU A 219 -9.59 3.57 -15.19
CA GLU A 219 -10.47 2.52 -15.69
C GLU A 219 -10.76 1.43 -14.66
N TYR A 220 -9.93 1.30 -13.63
CA TYR A 220 -10.08 0.28 -12.59
C TYR A 220 -11.34 0.52 -11.76
N ALA A 221 -12.28 -0.42 -11.85
CA ALA A 221 -13.59 -0.34 -11.21
C ALA A 221 -13.64 -0.97 -9.80
N GLY A 222 -12.53 -1.52 -9.32
CA GLY A 222 -12.46 -2.25 -8.04
C GLY A 222 -12.64 -3.76 -8.22
N GLU A 223 -12.45 -4.48 -7.13
CA GLU A 223 -12.64 -5.93 -7.07
C GLU A 223 -14.00 -6.26 -6.45
N PRO A 224 -14.64 -7.35 -6.87
CA PRO A 224 -15.85 -7.84 -6.21
C PRO A 224 -15.67 -7.98 -4.70
N HIS A 225 -16.71 -7.63 -3.95
CA HIS A 225 -16.74 -7.74 -2.49
C HIS A 225 -15.74 -6.83 -1.73
N ARG A 226 -15.17 -5.81 -2.38
CA ARG A 226 -14.29 -4.79 -1.74
C ARG A 226 -14.89 -3.42 -1.92
N VAL A 227 -15.78 -3.03 -0.99
CA VAL A 227 -16.57 -1.80 -1.07
C VAL A 227 -17.23 -1.67 -2.44
N ALA A 228 -17.65 -2.80 -3.01
CA ALA A 228 -18.25 -2.85 -4.34
C ALA A 228 -19.66 -2.26 -4.30
N HIS A 229 -19.93 -1.25 -5.13
CA HIS A 229 -21.28 -0.72 -5.27
C HIS A 229 -22.20 -1.78 -5.88
N VAL A 230 -23.28 -2.14 -5.18
CA VAL A 230 -24.22 -3.18 -5.60
C VAL A 230 -25.42 -2.58 -6.29
N ALA A 231 -26.04 -1.56 -5.69
CA ALA A 231 -27.26 -0.93 -6.19
C ALA A 231 -27.49 0.43 -5.55
N THR A 232 -28.31 1.25 -6.21
CA THR A 232 -28.93 2.45 -5.62
C THR A 232 -30.44 2.25 -5.62
N ILE A 233 -31.06 2.19 -4.44
CA ILE A 233 -32.50 1.98 -4.26
C ILE A 233 -33.07 3.17 -3.50
N GLU A 234 -33.99 3.90 -4.13
CA GLU A 234 -34.64 5.09 -3.53
C GLU A 234 -33.64 6.12 -2.99
N GLY A 235 -32.50 6.29 -3.66
CA GLY A 235 -31.44 7.22 -3.26
C GLY A 235 -30.50 6.70 -2.16
N VAL A 236 -30.63 5.43 -1.76
CA VAL A 236 -29.72 4.76 -0.85
C VAL A 236 -28.78 3.88 -1.65
N ASP A 237 -27.47 4.16 -1.55
CA ASP A 237 -26.44 3.33 -2.17
C ASP A 237 -26.12 2.14 -1.27
N ALA A 238 -26.13 0.94 -1.84
CA ALA A 238 -25.73 -0.30 -1.19
C ALA A 238 -24.33 -0.73 -1.66
N TYR A 239 -23.50 -1.12 -0.70
CA TYR A 239 -22.12 -1.58 -0.94
C TYR A 239 -21.91 -2.96 -0.32
N ASP A 240 -21.16 -3.80 -1.02
CA ASP A 240 -20.70 -5.09 -0.56
C ASP A 240 -19.21 -5.03 -0.23
N ASP A 241 -18.87 -5.25 1.04
CA ASP A 241 -17.51 -5.33 1.56
C ASP A 241 -17.26 -6.64 2.32
N SER A 242 -17.90 -7.73 1.88
CA SER A 242 -17.78 -9.04 2.53
C SER A 242 -16.37 -9.64 2.50
N LYS A 243 -15.44 -9.04 1.75
CA LYS A 243 -14.01 -9.35 1.77
C LYS A 243 -13.26 -8.63 2.91
N GLY A 244 -13.88 -7.65 3.58
CA GLY A 244 -13.38 -7.00 4.79
C GLY A 244 -13.50 -7.93 6.00
N THR A 245 -12.59 -8.90 6.14
CA THR A 245 -12.68 -10.00 7.14
C THR A 245 -11.94 -9.70 8.44
N ASN A 246 -11.53 -8.46 8.67
CA ASN A 246 -10.91 -8.02 9.92
C ASN A 246 -11.35 -6.61 10.30
N VAL A 247 -11.15 -6.28 11.57
CA VAL A 247 -11.56 -5.00 12.17
C VAL A 247 -10.95 -3.80 11.44
N GLY A 248 -9.66 -3.88 11.05
CA GLY A 248 -8.99 -2.79 10.36
C GLY A 248 -9.58 -2.49 8.98
N ALA A 249 -9.98 -3.51 8.22
CA ALA A 249 -10.67 -3.35 6.94
C ALA A 249 -12.03 -2.65 7.13
N THR A 250 -12.81 -3.07 8.13
CA THR A 250 -14.11 -2.46 8.44
C THR A 250 -13.97 -0.99 8.88
N VAL A 251 -12.96 -0.67 9.70
CA VAL A 251 -12.64 0.73 10.06
C VAL A 251 -12.37 1.56 8.81
N ALA A 252 -11.49 1.07 7.92
CA ALA A 252 -11.14 1.78 6.69
C ALA A 252 -12.34 2.00 5.76
N ALA A 253 -13.24 1.01 5.65
CA ALA A 253 -14.47 1.13 4.87
C ALA A 253 -15.44 2.17 5.46
N LEU A 254 -15.67 2.13 6.77
CA LEU A 254 -16.54 3.10 7.46
C LEU A 254 -16.02 4.54 7.35
N GLU A 255 -14.73 4.74 7.55
CA GLU A 255 -14.11 6.07 7.44
C GLU A 255 -14.11 6.56 5.99
N GLY A 256 -13.76 5.69 5.03
CA GLY A 256 -13.73 6.02 3.62
C GLY A 256 -15.11 6.42 3.10
N LEU A 257 -16.10 5.53 3.23
CA LEU A 257 -17.47 5.80 2.78
C LEU A 257 -18.12 6.95 3.57
N GLY A 258 -17.86 7.03 4.89
CA GLY A 258 -18.42 8.06 5.73
C GLY A 258 -17.92 9.46 5.44
N ALA A 259 -16.63 9.60 5.09
CA ALA A 259 -16.06 10.87 4.68
C ALA A 259 -16.56 11.31 3.29
N ASP A 260 -16.63 10.38 2.34
CA ASP A 260 -17.04 10.66 0.96
C ASP A 260 -18.52 11.05 0.85
N ARG A 261 -19.36 10.62 1.78
CA ARG A 261 -20.81 10.80 1.75
C ARG A 261 -21.35 11.75 2.80
N ALA A 262 -20.50 12.45 3.55
CA ALA A 262 -20.95 13.42 4.53
C ALA A 262 -21.86 14.49 3.90
N PRO A 263 -22.99 14.86 4.53
CA PRO A 263 -23.45 14.52 5.89
C PRO A 263 -24.28 13.22 6.01
N SER A 264 -24.42 12.42 4.93
CA SER A 264 -25.13 11.15 4.96
C SER A 264 -24.48 10.17 5.93
N ARG A 265 -25.26 9.24 6.47
CA ARG A 265 -24.78 8.24 7.43
C ARG A 265 -25.01 6.83 6.91
N ILE A 266 -24.14 5.92 7.36
CA ILE A 266 -24.11 4.54 6.95
C ILE A 266 -25.05 3.70 7.84
N VAL A 267 -25.81 2.79 7.24
CA VAL A 267 -26.34 1.62 7.93
C VAL A 267 -25.40 0.47 7.62
N VAL A 268 -24.76 -0.09 8.65
CA VAL A 268 -23.76 -1.14 8.47
C VAL A 268 -24.30 -2.47 9.01
N ILE A 269 -24.05 -3.55 8.26
CA ILE A 269 -24.32 -4.93 8.68
C ILE A 269 -22.96 -5.57 8.94
N LEU A 270 -22.75 -6.00 10.18
CA LEU A 270 -21.51 -6.63 10.63
C LEU A 270 -21.80 -8.02 11.15
N GLY A 271 -20.87 -8.95 10.92
CA GLY A 271 -21.04 -10.26 11.50
C GLY A 271 -20.15 -11.33 10.89
N GLY A 272 -20.34 -12.54 11.36
CA GLY A 272 -19.54 -13.69 11.00
C GLY A 272 -18.90 -14.33 12.21
N ASP A 273 -17.65 -14.75 12.08
CA ASP A 273 -16.80 -15.26 13.16
C ASP A 273 -15.67 -14.22 13.40
N GLY A 274 -15.68 -13.59 14.56
CA GLY A 274 -14.73 -12.53 14.94
C GLY A 274 -13.31 -13.03 15.20
N LYS A 275 -13.10 -14.34 15.27
CA LYS A 275 -11.77 -14.95 15.43
C LYS A 275 -10.98 -14.40 16.63
N GLY A 276 -11.69 -13.97 17.67
CA GLY A 276 -11.09 -13.39 18.88
C GLY A 276 -10.48 -11.99 18.68
N GLN A 277 -10.81 -11.28 17.62
CA GLN A 277 -10.33 -9.91 17.40
C GLN A 277 -10.89 -8.93 18.41
N ASP A 278 -10.12 -7.89 18.73
CA ASP A 278 -10.60 -6.74 19.50
C ASP A 278 -11.43 -5.81 18.61
N PHE A 279 -12.72 -5.67 18.93
CA PHE A 279 -13.65 -4.78 18.21
C PHE A 279 -13.63 -3.32 18.70
N THR A 280 -12.87 -3.00 19.74
CA THR A 280 -12.78 -1.64 20.30
C THR A 280 -12.45 -0.58 19.24
N PRO A 281 -11.58 -0.81 18.23
CA PRO A 281 -11.29 0.17 17.19
C PRO A 281 -12.49 0.57 16.32
N LEU A 282 -13.58 -0.22 16.28
CA LEU A 282 -14.80 0.13 15.53
C LEU A 282 -15.63 1.21 16.21
N ALA A 283 -15.47 1.41 17.52
CA ALA A 283 -16.35 2.29 18.31
C ALA A 283 -16.39 3.73 17.76
N GLU A 284 -15.25 4.33 17.46
CA GLU A 284 -15.18 5.71 16.98
C GLU A 284 -15.67 5.88 15.53
N PRO A 285 -15.26 5.06 14.54
CA PRO A 285 -15.81 5.10 13.19
C PRO A 285 -17.33 4.88 13.15
N VAL A 286 -17.84 3.94 13.93
CA VAL A 286 -19.29 3.69 14.06
C VAL A 286 -20.01 4.91 14.62
N ARG A 287 -19.52 5.47 15.72
CA ARG A 287 -20.11 6.68 16.34
C ARG A 287 -20.14 7.85 15.36
N ARG A 288 -19.10 8.03 14.59
CA ARG A 288 -18.95 9.15 13.65
C ARG A 288 -19.78 8.99 12.39
N HIS A 289 -19.80 7.82 11.80
CA HIS A 289 -20.29 7.60 10.45
C HIS A 289 -21.54 6.73 10.36
N ALA A 290 -21.80 5.88 11.34
CA ALA A 290 -22.98 5.02 11.30
C ALA A 290 -24.24 5.69 11.86
N ARG A 291 -25.38 5.40 11.24
CA ARG A 291 -26.73 5.70 11.75
C ARG A 291 -27.29 4.52 12.53
N ALA A 292 -27.00 3.31 12.05
CA ALA A 292 -27.41 2.07 12.68
C ALA A 292 -26.40 0.97 12.38
N VAL A 293 -26.34 0.00 13.27
CA VAL A 293 -25.56 -1.23 13.12
C VAL A 293 -26.51 -2.39 13.29
N ALA A 294 -26.51 -3.31 12.33
CA ALA A 294 -27.15 -4.60 12.46
C ALA A 294 -26.06 -5.67 12.60
N THR A 295 -26.18 -6.54 13.57
CA THR A 295 -25.22 -7.63 13.80
C THR A 295 -25.84 -8.96 13.47
N LEU A 296 -25.04 -9.89 12.92
CA LEU A 296 -25.44 -11.25 12.63
C LEU A 296 -24.24 -12.19 12.78
N GLY A 297 -24.49 -13.46 13.02
CA GLY A 297 -23.44 -14.45 13.16
C GLY A 297 -23.22 -14.87 14.61
N ARG A 298 -21.95 -15.23 14.93
CA ARG A 298 -21.60 -15.88 16.19
C ARG A 298 -21.16 -14.90 17.28
N ASP A 299 -20.49 -13.80 16.90
CA ASP A 299 -19.88 -12.83 17.81
C ASP A 299 -20.51 -11.44 17.70
#